data_8e110af709613b32ebc6bb04e362457d
#
_entry.id   8e110af709613b32ebc6bb04e362457d
#
_cell.length_a   1.000
_cell.length_b   1.000
_cell.length_c   1.000
_cell.angle_alpha   90.00
_cell.angle_beta   90.00
_cell.angle_gamma   90.00
#
_symmetry.space_group_name_H-M   'P 1'
#
loop_
_entity.id
_entity.type
_entity.pdbx_description
1 polymer ?
#
loop_
_entity_poly.entity_id
_entity_poly.type
_entity_poly.pdbx_seq_one_letter_code
_entity_poly.pdbx_strand_id
1 'polypeptide(L)'
;MTQSISRLALLCALGAPAAALPQDLLPKAAPQAQPVLLQGATVHVGDGSAPRTADVYFAEGRISFVGEGASPAADVQVVDAAGKHVYPGLVLATSTLGLVEVEAYDMTRDQREAGDMNPEVYASVAVNPDSWWLPVARRNGVLVAGVFPQGGTVPGRASSIQLDGWTTEDMTLDADSGLVVRWPLDRPSRFGGGGGRSAEERVEEIDALFQAAKAYRAARKADPDGTPSDLRFESMGSVLRAETPVFLELSSREQAEQAIRWALENELVPRVIGGRNVLQFTDVLKRHAVMVSIPGTHRLPGRRDRSYRSTYELPAALEERGVDWCMTMPIGASANARNLAYEAAAAIAHGLDEEAALRSITQSAARFLGVEDRVGTVEPGKQATLFLSDGSPFDLTTK
;
A
#
# COMPACT_ATOMS: atom_id res chain seq x y z
N MET A 1 33.40 45.04 -72.34
CA MET A 1 33.88 44.61 -71.01
C MET A 1 32.85 45.06 -70.00
N THR A 2 31.92 44.15 -69.66
CA THR A 2 30.88 44.39 -68.66
C THR A 2 30.80 43.12 -67.79
N GLN A 3 31.29 43.25 -66.58
CA GLN A 3 31.24 42.16 -65.58
C GLN A 3 29.82 42.11 -64.97
N SER A 4 29.21 40.94 -65.11
CA SER A 4 27.96 40.60 -64.45
C SER A 4 28.26 40.13 -63.03
N ILE A 5 27.75 40.82 -62.01
CA ILE A 5 27.84 40.42 -60.58
C ILE A 5 26.59 39.62 -60.26
N SER A 6 26.80 38.29 -60.12
CA SER A 6 25.77 37.37 -59.61
C SER A 6 25.61 37.55 -58.10
N ARG A 7 24.43 38.03 -57.68
CA ARG A 7 24.04 38.11 -56.27
C ARG A 7 23.59 36.72 -55.83
N LEU A 8 24.43 36.08 -55.03
CA LEU A 8 24.08 34.87 -54.31
C LEU A 8 23.21 35.26 -53.11
N ALA A 9 21.91 35.00 -53.18
CA ALA A 9 21.00 35.20 -52.08
C ALA A 9 21.13 33.99 -51.13
N LEU A 10 21.77 34.20 -49.96
CA LEU A 10 21.84 33.23 -48.89
C LEU A 10 20.49 33.21 -48.15
N LEU A 11 19.64 32.20 -48.42
CA LEU A 11 18.42 31.94 -47.64
C LEU A 11 18.83 31.34 -46.30
N CYS A 12 18.89 32.16 -45.25
CA CYS A 12 18.89 31.69 -43.87
C CYS A 12 17.48 31.16 -43.54
N ALA A 13 17.27 29.87 -43.67
CA ALA A 13 16.11 29.22 -43.08
C ALA A 13 16.26 29.27 -41.55
N LEU A 14 15.62 30.26 -40.93
CA LEU A 14 15.39 30.27 -39.48
C LEU A 14 14.46 29.11 -39.17
N GLY A 15 15.03 27.96 -38.84
CA GLY A 15 14.28 26.88 -38.22
C GLY A 15 13.66 27.42 -36.94
N ALA A 16 12.34 27.54 -36.89
CA ALA A 16 11.63 27.79 -35.66
C ALA A 16 12.09 26.71 -34.66
N PRO A 17 12.47 27.08 -33.41
CA PRO A 17 12.74 26.07 -32.42
C PRO A 17 11.49 25.23 -32.28
N ALA A 18 11.57 23.94 -32.57
CA ALA A 18 10.52 23.03 -32.16
C ALA A 18 10.30 23.29 -30.69
N ALA A 19 9.10 23.74 -30.33
CA ALA A 19 8.75 23.86 -28.90
C ALA A 19 9.04 22.50 -28.29
N ALA A 20 10.08 22.43 -27.46
CA ALA A 20 10.34 21.27 -26.67
C ALA A 20 9.12 21.14 -25.77
N LEU A 21 8.21 20.22 -26.11
CA LEU A 21 7.18 19.81 -25.18
C LEU A 21 7.91 19.38 -23.92
N PRO A 22 7.45 19.80 -22.73
CA PRO A 22 8.03 19.31 -21.51
C PRO A 22 7.98 17.78 -21.60
N GLN A 23 9.13 17.14 -21.66
CA GLN A 23 9.21 15.69 -21.59
C GLN A 23 8.94 15.37 -20.12
N ASP A 24 7.73 14.89 -19.83
CA ASP A 24 7.47 14.26 -18.56
C ASP A 24 8.46 13.12 -18.40
N LEU A 25 9.30 13.22 -17.38
CA LEU A 25 10.31 12.21 -17.07
C LEU A 25 9.64 10.85 -16.76
N LEU A 26 8.42 10.90 -16.25
CA LEU A 26 7.59 9.75 -15.96
C LEU A 26 6.27 9.82 -16.76
N PRO A 27 6.02 8.85 -17.64
CA PRO A 27 4.78 8.83 -18.39
C PRO A 27 3.59 8.61 -17.46
N LYS A 28 2.63 9.52 -17.51
CA LYS A 28 1.35 9.44 -16.82
C LYS A 28 0.29 8.93 -17.80
N ALA A 29 -0.66 8.14 -17.31
CA ALA A 29 -1.78 7.68 -18.14
C ALA A 29 -2.71 8.85 -18.46
N ALA A 30 -3.20 8.90 -19.71
CA ALA A 30 -4.28 9.80 -20.07
C ALA A 30 -5.60 9.31 -19.41
N PRO A 31 -6.55 10.21 -19.11
CA PRO A 31 -7.87 9.81 -18.67
C PRO A 31 -8.52 8.85 -19.68
N GLN A 32 -9.34 7.91 -19.20
CA GLN A 32 -10.08 6.96 -20.05
C GLN A 32 -10.99 7.75 -21.02
N ALA A 33 -10.73 7.63 -22.32
CA ALA A 33 -11.47 8.38 -23.35
C ALA A 33 -12.78 7.70 -23.76
N GLN A 34 -12.87 6.37 -23.65
CA GLN A 34 -14.03 5.58 -24.04
C GLN A 34 -14.15 4.33 -23.16
N PRO A 35 -15.33 3.72 -23.05
CA PRO A 35 -15.49 2.45 -22.36
C PRO A 35 -14.65 1.35 -23.00
N VAL A 36 -14.22 0.39 -22.21
CA VAL A 36 -13.40 -0.76 -22.65
C VAL A 36 -14.09 -2.07 -22.29
N LEU A 37 -14.10 -3.01 -23.25
CA LEU A 37 -14.51 -4.38 -23.06
C LEU A 37 -13.31 -5.29 -23.30
N LEU A 38 -12.87 -6.01 -22.25
CA LEU A 38 -11.96 -7.14 -22.37
C LEU A 38 -12.80 -8.38 -22.61
N GLN A 39 -12.72 -8.97 -23.80
CA GLN A 39 -13.59 -10.06 -24.21
C GLN A 39 -12.89 -11.41 -24.08
N GLY A 40 -13.54 -12.37 -23.42
CA GLY A 40 -13.12 -13.76 -23.37
C GLY A 40 -11.87 -14.04 -22.53
N ALA A 41 -11.54 -13.17 -21.56
CA ALA A 41 -10.39 -13.35 -20.69
C ALA A 41 -10.57 -14.46 -19.65
N THR A 42 -9.48 -15.05 -19.19
CA THR A 42 -9.45 -15.77 -17.91
C THR A 42 -9.38 -14.75 -16.78
N VAL A 43 -10.48 -14.58 -16.05
CA VAL A 43 -10.59 -13.57 -14.98
C VAL A 43 -10.30 -14.21 -13.63
N HIS A 44 -9.28 -13.67 -12.95
CA HIS A 44 -8.96 -13.95 -11.55
C HIS A 44 -9.58 -12.85 -10.70
N VAL A 45 -10.56 -13.21 -9.90
CA VAL A 45 -11.29 -12.21 -9.09
C VAL A 45 -10.39 -11.60 -8.02
N GLY A 46 -9.47 -12.37 -7.45
CA GLY A 46 -8.56 -11.95 -6.40
C GLY A 46 -9.11 -12.13 -4.97
N ASP A 47 -10.22 -12.85 -4.83
CA ASP A 47 -10.91 -13.15 -3.57
C ASP A 47 -10.61 -14.56 -3.02
N GLY A 48 -9.77 -15.33 -3.72
CA GLY A 48 -9.45 -16.71 -3.42
C GLY A 48 -10.34 -17.72 -4.17
N SER A 49 -11.26 -17.25 -5.01
CA SER A 49 -12.04 -18.13 -5.90
C SER A 49 -11.24 -18.54 -7.13
N ALA A 50 -11.55 -19.72 -7.69
CA ALA A 50 -10.95 -20.20 -8.91
C ALA A 50 -11.23 -19.26 -10.10
N PRO A 51 -10.25 -19.07 -11.02
CA PRO A 51 -10.43 -18.25 -12.20
C PRO A 51 -11.50 -18.82 -13.15
N ARG A 52 -12.12 -17.92 -13.91
CA ARG A 52 -13.15 -18.29 -14.89
C ARG A 52 -13.03 -17.48 -16.18
N THR A 53 -13.45 -18.04 -17.30
CA THR A 53 -13.58 -17.28 -18.54
C THR A 53 -14.75 -16.30 -18.41
N ALA A 54 -14.49 -15.01 -18.67
CA ALA A 54 -15.50 -13.97 -18.61
C ALA A 54 -15.06 -12.73 -19.42
N ASP A 55 -16.04 -11.89 -19.71
CA ASP A 55 -15.85 -10.54 -20.22
C ASP A 55 -15.76 -9.57 -19.05
N VAL A 56 -14.90 -8.56 -19.17
CA VAL A 56 -14.80 -7.46 -18.21
C VAL A 56 -15.07 -6.14 -18.92
N TYR A 57 -16.14 -5.47 -18.54
CA TYR A 57 -16.50 -4.17 -19.10
C TYR A 57 -16.34 -3.08 -18.04
N PHE A 58 -15.66 -1.99 -18.42
CA PHE A 58 -15.46 -0.85 -17.53
C PHE A 58 -15.56 0.48 -18.30
N ALA A 59 -16.10 1.46 -17.61
CA ALA A 59 -16.27 2.82 -18.09
C ALA A 59 -16.00 3.81 -16.96
N GLU A 60 -15.49 5.00 -17.30
CA GLU A 60 -15.20 6.06 -16.33
C GLU A 60 -14.35 5.56 -15.13
N GLY A 61 -13.39 4.67 -15.42
CA GLY A 61 -12.50 4.09 -14.43
C GLY A 61 -13.17 3.06 -13.49
N ARG A 62 -14.43 2.62 -13.75
CA ARG A 62 -15.15 1.67 -12.91
C ARG A 62 -15.58 0.42 -13.68
N ILE A 63 -15.46 -0.73 -13.04
CA ILE A 63 -15.95 -1.99 -13.55
C ILE A 63 -17.47 -1.97 -13.47
N SER A 64 -18.15 -2.17 -14.60
CA SER A 64 -19.60 -2.19 -14.67
C SER A 64 -20.17 -3.60 -14.85
N PHE A 65 -19.36 -4.52 -15.43
CA PHE A 65 -19.80 -5.90 -15.67
C PHE A 65 -18.62 -6.88 -15.63
N VAL A 66 -18.85 -8.06 -15.07
CA VAL A 66 -17.93 -9.21 -15.11
C VAL A 66 -18.77 -10.48 -15.30
N GLY A 67 -18.70 -11.09 -16.45
CA GLY A 67 -19.52 -12.29 -16.77
C GLY A 67 -19.40 -12.67 -18.25
N GLU A 68 -20.18 -13.65 -18.69
CA GLU A 68 -20.26 -14.04 -20.09
C GLU A 68 -21.28 -13.19 -20.86
N GLY A 69 -20.95 -12.88 -22.13
CA GLY A 69 -21.89 -12.27 -23.06
C GLY A 69 -22.18 -10.80 -22.78
N ALA A 70 -21.16 -10.03 -22.43
CA ALA A 70 -21.28 -8.58 -22.33
C ALA A 70 -21.83 -7.98 -23.64
N SER A 71 -22.88 -7.16 -23.52
CA SER A 71 -23.44 -6.42 -24.66
C SER A 71 -23.04 -4.95 -24.55
N PRO A 72 -21.91 -4.55 -25.16
CA PRO A 72 -21.41 -3.21 -25.05
C PRO A 72 -22.30 -2.21 -25.80
N ALA A 73 -22.38 -0.97 -25.30
CA ALA A 73 -22.96 0.15 -26.02
C ALA A 73 -22.14 0.47 -27.29
N ALA A 74 -22.69 1.30 -28.17
CA ALA A 74 -21.91 1.88 -29.28
C ALA A 74 -20.71 2.67 -28.72
N ASP A 75 -19.61 2.73 -29.46
CA ASP A 75 -18.38 3.45 -29.07
C ASP A 75 -17.54 2.81 -27.95
N VAL A 76 -17.53 1.48 -27.85
CA VAL A 76 -16.67 0.73 -26.91
C VAL A 76 -15.39 0.27 -27.61
N GLN A 77 -14.27 0.43 -26.95
CA GLN A 77 -13.03 -0.23 -27.34
C GLN A 77 -13.09 -1.71 -26.93
N VAL A 78 -13.24 -2.60 -27.92
CA VAL A 78 -13.18 -4.03 -27.68
C VAL A 78 -11.71 -4.50 -27.78
N VAL A 79 -11.25 -5.18 -26.73
CA VAL A 79 -9.93 -5.82 -26.66
C VAL A 79 -10.18 -7.32 -26.63
N ASP A 80 -9.72 -8.03 -27.68
CA ASP A 80 -9.70 -9.50 -27.65
C ASP A 80 -8.70 -9.97 -26.60
N ALA A 81 -9.24 -10.54 -25.51
CA ALA A 81 -8.48 -11.05 -24.39
C ALA A 81 -8.53 -12.60 -24.30
N ALA A 82 -8.93 -13.27 -25.38
CA ALA A 82 -8.92 -14.72 -25.44
C ALA A 82 -7.50 -15.25 -25.23
N GLY A 83 -7.32 -16.17 -24.30
CA GLY A 83 -6.02 -16.70 -23.89
C GLY A 83 -5.16 -15.76 -23.07
N LYS A 84 -5.71 -14.61 -22.65
CA LYS A 84 -5.10 -13.68 -21.68
C LYS A 84 -5.77 -13.83 -20.32
N HIS A 85 -5.04 -13.35 -19.30
CA HIS A 85 -5.47 -13.36 -17.92
C HIS A 85 -5.69 -11.92 -17.45
N VAL A 86 -6.81 -11.68 -16.76
CA VAL A 86 -7.12 -10.41 -16.10
C VAL A 86 -7.00 -10.60 -14.59
N TYR A 87 -6.20 -9.75 -13.97
CA TYR A 87 -5.99 -9.73 -12.52
C TYR A 87 -6.36 -8.36 -11.95
N PRO A 88 -6.82 -8.31 -10.68
CA PRO A 88 -6.88 -7.05 -9.96
C PRO A 88 -5.45 -6.52 -9.76
N GLY A 89 -5.29 -5.21 -9.74
CA GLY A 89 -4.01 -4.59 -9.39
C GLY A 89 -3.51 -5.10 -8.04
N LEU A 90 -2.23 -5.48 -8.00
CA LEU A 90 -1.61 -5.92 -6.75
C LEU A 90 -1.54 -4.75 -5.78
N VAL A 91 -1.82 -5.04 -4.52
CA VAL A 91 -1.87 -4.06 -3.43
C VAL A 91 -0.70 -4.30 -2.48
N LEU A 92 0.21 -3.34 -2.42
CA LEU A 92 1.31 -3.35 -1.46
C LEU A 92 0.81 -2.78 -0.13
N ALA A 93 0.49 -3.65 0.83
CA ALA A 93 -0.20 -3.25 2.07
C ALA A 93 0.58 -2.25 2.93
N THR A 94 1.91 -2.30 2.96
CA THR A 94 2.74 -1.34 3.71
C THR A 94 3.99 -0.97 2.92
N SER A 95 4.28 0.33 2.78
CA SER A 95 5.46 0.82 2.05
C SER A 95 5.85 2.24 2.46
N THR A 96 6.95 2.71 1.90
CA THR A 96 7.36 4.11 1.86
C THR A 96 7.46 4.63 0.42
N LEU A 97 6.69 4.03 -0.51
CA LEU A 97 6.65 4.47 -1.91
C LEU A 97 6.24 5.94 -2.01
N GLY A 98 7.00 6.71 -2.78
CA GLY A 98 6.81 8.14 -2.93
C GLY A 98 7.33 8.99 -1.78
N LEU A 99 7.74 8.40 -0.63
CA LEU A 99 8.33 9.11 0.50
C LEU A 99 9.86 9.06 0.53
N VAL A 100 10.47 8.17 -0.24
CA VAL A 100 11.92 7.97 -0.26
C VAL A 100 12.39 7.72 -1.68
N GLU A 101 13.24 8.60 -2.19
CA GLU A 101 13.85 8.42 -3.51
C GLU A 101 15.22 7.74 -3.42
N VAL A 102 16.10 8.27 -2.59
CA VAL A 102 17.46 7.74 -2.38
C VAL A 102 17.73 7.62 -0.89
N GLU A 103 17.78 6.40 -0.37
CA GLU A 103 17.95 6.14 1.06
C GLU A 103 19.23 6.74 1.67
N ALA A 104 20.26 6.95 0.85
CA ALA A 104 21.53 7.52 1.29
C ALA A 104 21.52 9.06 1.46
N TYR A 105 20.46 9.73 1.00
CA TYR A 105 20.35 11.19 1.03
C TYR A 105 19.14 11.63 1.86
N ASP A 106 19.38 12.22 3.02
CA ASP A 106 18.32 12.66 3.94
C ASP A 106 17.35 13.66 3.29
N MET A 107 17.80 14.50 2.37
CA MET A 107 16.98 15.48 1.65
C MET A 107 15.92 14.86 0.71
N THR A 108 15.99 13.56 0.46
CA THR A 108 15.02 12.81 -0.37
C THR A 108 14.19 11.82 0.44
N ARG A 109 14.15 12.01 1.77
CA ARG A 109 13.51 11.10 2.72
C ARG A 109 12.44 11.83 3.52
N ASP A 110 11.23 11.87 2.97
CA ASP A 110 10.07 12.55 3.56
C ASP A 110 9.17 11.58 4.36
N GLN A 111 9.71 10.44 4.75
CA GLN A 111 9.01 9.40 5.51
C GLN A 111 8.91 9.69 7.00
N ARG A 112 9.56 10.75 7.50
CA ARG A 112 9.71 10.99 8.94
C ARG A 112 9.52 12.46 9.27
N GLU A 113 8.67 12.70 10.28
CA GLU A 113 8.51 14.02 10.89
C GLU A 113 9.33 14.15 12.17
N ALA A 114 9.57 15.40 12.59
CA ALA A 114 10.20 15.71 13.87
C ALA A 114 9.27 15.35 15.04
N GLY A 115 9.85 14.86 16.15
CA GLY A 115 9.10 14.45 17.33
C GLY A 115 8.84 12.95 17.38
N ASP A 116 8.18 12.53 18.46
CA ASP A 116 7.91 11.12 18.76
C ASP A 116 6.44 10.77 18.66
N MET A 117 5.56 11.76 18.79
CA MET A 117 4.10 11.62 18.78
C MET A 117 3.47 12.63 17.82
N ASN A 118 3.20 12.22 16.59
CA ASN A 118 2.75 13.07 15.48
C ASN A 118 1.43 12.56 14.86
N PRO A 119 0.33 12.41 15.63
CA PRO A 119 -0.91 11.82 15.12
C PRO A 119 -1.58 12.62 13.99
N GLU A 120 -1.22 13.90 13.83
CA GLU A 120 -1.71 14.83 12.80
C GLU A 120 -1.01 14.71 11.45
N VAL A 121 0.09 13.96 11.37
CA VAL A 121 0.87 13.82 10.13
C VAL A 121 0.24 12.77 9.23
N TYR A 122 -0.14 13.13 8.00
CA TYR A 122 -0.68 12.25 6.99
C TYR A 122 0.39 11.92 5.94
N ALA A 123 0.64 10.64 5.70
CA ALA A 123 1.69 10.21 4.77
C ALA A 123 1.44 10.67 3.32
N SER A 124 0.18 10.76 2.88
CA SER A 124 -0.18 11.19 1.51
C SER A 124 0.37 12.57 1.15
N VAL A 125 0.44 13.49 2.11
CA VAL A 125 0.89 14.88 1.86
C VAL A 125 2.33 14.95 1.39
N ALA A 126 3.17 13.99 1.81
CA ALA A 126 4.59 13.94 1.47
C ALA A 126 4.89 13.02 0.26
N VAL A 127 3.88 12.41 -0.35
CA VAL A 127 4.09 11.53 -1.51
C VAL A 127 4.55 12.37 -2.71
N ASN A 128 5.69 11.99 -3.29
CA ASN A 128 6.18 12.55 -4.55
C ASN A 128 5.52 11.83 -5.74
N PRO A 129 4.61 12.48 -6.52
CA PRO A 129 3.98 11.87 -7.69
C PRO A 129 4.97 11.51 -8.80
N ASP A 130 6.15 12.13 -8.80
CA ASP A 130 7.21 11.90 -9.78
C ASP A 130 8.30 10.95 -9.28
N SER A 131 8.00 10.18 -8.23
CA SER A 131 8.90 9.15 -7.73
C SER A 131 9.21 8.09 -8.80
N TRP A 132 10.49 7.83 -9.03
CA TRP A 132 10.98 6.79 -9.94
C TRP A 132 10.51 5.37 -9.57
N TRP A 133 10.19 5.14 -8.32
CA TRP A 133 9.77 3.83 -7.84
C TRP A 133 8.33 3.48 -8.24
N LEU A 134 7.48 4.48 -8.51
CA LEU A 134 6.09 4.28 -8.90
C LEU A 134 5.96 3.51 -10.23
N PRO A 135 6.54 3.97 -11.36
CA PRO A 135 6.47 3.23 -12.63
C PRO A 135 7.19 1.88 -12.57
N VAL A 136 8.24 1.76 -11.76
CA VAL A 136 8.96 0.49 -11.54
C VAL A 136 8.05 -0.53 -10.85
N ALA A 137 7.28 -0.12 -9.84
CA ALA A 137 6.31 -0.99 -9.17
C ALA A 137 5.13 -1.35 -10.10
N ARG A 138 4.57 -0.36 -10.82
CA ARG A 138 3.47 -0.57 -11.79
C ARG A 138 3.83 -1.59 -12.86
N ARG A 139 5.06 -1.59 -13.36
CA ARG A 139 5.51 -2.50 -14.41
C ARG A 139 5.31 -3.97 -14.05
N ASN A 140 5.30 -4.30 -12.77
CA ASN A 140 5.11 -5.66 -12.25
C ASN A 140 3.72 -5.83 -11.58
N GLY A 141 2.73 -5.03 -11.99
CA GLY A 141 1.35 -5.19 -11.58
C GLY A 141 0.98 -4.60 -10.22
N VAL A 142 1.92 -3.99 -9.47
CA VAL A 142 1.58 -3.26 -8.24
C VAL A 142 0.96 -1.93 -8.61
N LEU A 143 -0.34 -1.78 -8.38
CA LEU A 143 -1.10 -0.61 -8.80
C LEU A 143 -1.62 0.23 -7.63
N VAL A 144 -1.60 -0.33 -6.42
CA VAL A 144 -2.03 0.33 -5.18
C VAL A 144 -1.00 0.10 -4.08
N ALA A 145 -0.76 1.09 -3.25
CA ALA A 145 0.13 0.96 -2.09
C ALA A 145 -0.41 1.69 -0.86
N GLY A 146 -0.25 1.07 0.30
CA GLY A 146 -0.30 1.76 1.58
C GLY A 146 1.02 2.47 1.84
N VAL A 147 0.97 3.75 2.13
CA VAL A 147 2.11 4.58 2.46
C VAL A 147 2.12 4.85 3.95
N PHE A 148 3.21 4.47 4.62
CA PHE A 148 3.30 4.48 6.08
C PHE A 148 4.41 5.42 6.54
N PRO A 149 4.09 6.42 7.39
CA PRO A 149 5.10 7.28 7.99
C PRO A 149 6.01 6.48 8.92
N GLN A 150 7.25 6.92 9.06
CA GLN A 150 8.28 6.26 9.84
C GLN A 150 8.82 7.20 10.93
N GLY A 151 9.51 6.64 11.91
CA GLY A 151 10.09 7.41 13.00
C GLY A 151 9.10 7.65 14.15
N GLY A 152 9.61 7.85 15.36
CA GLY A 152 8.79 8.06 16.55
C GLY A 152 8.02 6.82 17.02
N THR A 153 7.27 7.01 18.09
CA THR A 153 6.36 6.01 18.67
C THR A 153 4.98 6.07 17.97
N VAL A 154 4.49 7.28 17.68
CA VAL A 154 3.32 7.54 16.84
C VAL A 154 3.77 8.40 15.67
N PRO A 155 4.26 7.80 14.57
CA PRO A 155 4.86 8.55 13.46
C PRO A 155 3.86 9.33 12.63
N GLY A 156 2.58 8.97 12.69
CA GLY A 156 1.51 9.60 11.93
C GLY A 156 0.48 8.62 11.41
N ARG A 157 -0.25 9.05 10.38
CA ARG A 157 -1.35 8.33 9.74
C ARG A 157 -0.91 7.75 8.40
N ALA A 158 -1.19 6.47 8.21
CA ALA A 158 -1.01 5.83 6.93
C ALA A 158 -2.07 6.33 5.92
N SER A 159 -1.70 6.32 4.66
CA SER A 159 -2.57 6.65 3.54
C SER A 159 -2.50 5.58 2.48
N SER A 160 -3.54 5.44 1.66
CA SER A 160 -3.56 4.54 0.51
C SER A 160 -3.52 5.33 -0.78
N ILE A 161 -2.65 4.93 -1.72
CA ILE A 161 -2.48 5.60 -3.00
C ILE A 161 -2.59 4.61 -4.17
N GLN A 162 -3.11 5.07 -5.29
CA GLN A 162 -2.87 4.44 -6.59
C GLN A 162 -1.52 4.92 -7.15
N LEU A 163 -0.85 4.06 -7.92
CA LEU A 163 0.52 4.36 -8.38
C LEU A 163 0.55 5.13 -9.71
N ASP A 164 -0.52 5.84 -10.05
CA ASP A 164 -0.59 6.74 -11.21
C ASP A 164 -1.44 7.97 -10.88
N GLY A 165 -1.02 9.13 -11.37
CA GLY A 165 -1.66 10.42 -11.13
C GLY A 165 -0.69 11.56 -11.33
N TRP A 166 -1.21 12.78 -11.48
CA TRP A 166 -0.41 13.99 -11.69
C TRP A 166 -0.07 14.69 -10.37
N THR A 167 -0.95 14.59 -9.40
CA THR A 167 -0.80 15.21 -8.08
C THR A 167 -0.97 14.17 -6.98
N THR A 168 -0.63 14.54 -5.76
CA THR A 168 -0.88 13.71 -4.58
C THR A 168 -2.37 13.44 -4.38
N GLU A 169 -3.22 14.42 -4.68
CA GLU A 169 -4.68 14.30 -4.60
C GLU A 169 -5.21 13.29 -5.62
N ASP A 170 -4.72 13.33 -6.88
CA ASP A 170 -5.11 12.37 -7.92
C ASP A 170 -4.74 10.93 -7.52
N MET A 171 -3.61 10.77 -6.86
CA MET A 171 -3.10 9.47 -6.43
C MET A 171 -3.76 8.95 -5.17
N THR A 172 -4.26 9.84 -4.29
CA THR A 172 -4.77 9.43 -2.98
C THR A 172 -6.11 8.71 -3.11
N LEU A 173 -6.13 7.42 -2.77
CA LEU A 173 -7.35 6.64 -2.61
C LEU A 173 -8.01 6.93 -1.27
N ASP A 174 -7.22 6.91 -0.21
CA ASP A 174 -7.65 7.24 1.14
C ASP A 174 -6.51 7.93 1.87
N ALA A 175 -6.75 9.17 2.30
CA ALA A 175 -5.76 9.94 3.05
C ALA A 175 -5.58 9.44 4.49
N ASP A 176 -6.61 8.78 5.06
CA ASP A 176 -6.69 8.35 6.45
C ASP A 176 -6.94 6.85 6.59
N SER A 177 -6.04 6.02 6.08
CA SER A 177 -6.15 4.56 6.22
C SER A 177 -5.98 4.07 7.68
N GLY A 178 -5.47 4.91 8.58
CA GLY A 178 -5.37 4.62 10.02
C GLY A 178 -4.11 5.18 10.68
N LEU A 179 -4.12 5.20 12.01
CA LEU A 179 -3.02 5.70 12.84
C LEU A 179 -1.96 4.63 13.06
N VAL A 180 -0.69 4.97 12.85
CA VAL A 180 0.43 4.05 13.09
C VAL A 180 0.94 4.20 14.52
N VAL A 181 1.07 3.09 15.24
CA VAL A 181 1.67 3.01 16.57
C VAL A 181 2.75 1.93 16.56
N ARG A 182 3.98 2.32 16.75
CA ARG A 182 5.12 1.43 16.89
C ARG A 182 5.22 0.99 18.35
N TRP A 183 4.71 -0.22 18.62
CA TRP A 183 4.63 -0.68 20.00
C TRP A 183 6.01 -0.84 20.63
N PRO A 184 6.25 -0.21 21.78
CA PRO A 184 7.57 -0.19 22.38
C PRO A 184 8.10 -1.59 22.72
N LEU A 185 9.40 -1.76 22.63
CA LEU A 185 10.12 -2.95 23.03
C LEU A 185 11.43 -2.53 23.70
N ASP A 186 11.71 -3.10 24.87
CA ASP A 186 13.01 -2.94 25.47
C ASP A 186 14.06 -3.73 24.70
N ARG A 187 15.00 -2.99 24.12
CA ARG A 187 16.16 -3.62 23.50
C ARG A 187 17.38 -3.37 24.39
N PRO A 188 18.08 -4.42 24.81
CA PRO A 188 19.33 -4.22 25.53
C PRO A 188 20.28 -3.38 24.66
N SER A 189 20.73 -2.24 25.20
CA SER A 189 21.70 -1.39 24.50
C SER A 189 23.00 -2.15 24.34
N ARG A 190 23.44 -2.36 23.11
CA ARG A 190 24.74 -3.00 22.81
C ARG A 190 25.94 -2.17 23.27
N PHE A 191 25.75 -0.88 23.59
CA PHE A 191 26.81 0.06 23.91
C PHE A 191 26.67 0.71 25.30
N GLY A 192 25.90 0.15 26.21
CA GLY A 192 25.87 0.56 27.62
C GLY A 192 25.34 1.98 27.89
N GLY A 193 24.70 2.64 26.93
CA GLY A 193 24.10 3.97 27.06
C GLY A 193 22.67 3.87 27.59
N GLY A 194 22.49 3.64 28.86
CA GLY A 194 21.17 3.61 29.53
C GLY A 194 20.64 5.01 29.81
N GLY A 195 20.24 5.78 28.80
CA GLY A 195 19.65 7.12 28.95
C GLY A 195 18.33 7.31 28.22
N GLY A 196 17.76 6.27 27.60
CA GLY A 196 16.47 6.33 26.92
C GLY A 196 15.32 5.89 27.82
N ARG A 197 14.09 6.37 27.52
CA ARG A 197 12.86 5.93 28.17
C ARG A 197 12.66 4.40 27.99
N SER A 198 12.18 3.73 29.03
CA SER A 198 11.83 2.30 29.01
C SER A 198 10.66 2.04 28.04
N ALA A 199 10.40 0.77 27.71
CA ALA A 199 9.22 0.40 26.95
C ALA A 199 7.95 0.75 27.74
N GLU A 200 7.96 0.54 29.05
CA GLU A 200 6.83 0.85 29.94
C GLU A 200 6.48 2.34 29.93
N GLU A 201 7.46 3.23 30.14
CA GLU A 201 7.27 4.70 30.06
C GLU A 201 6.70 5.13 28.70
N ARG A 202 7.14 4.51 27.61
CA ARG A 202 6.60 4.83 26.26
C ARG A 202 5.18 4.31 26.04
N VAL A 203 4.81 3.18 26.66
CA VAL A 203 3.42 2.70 26.65
C VAL A 203 2.52 3.65 27.45
N GLU A 204 2.98 4.15 28.60
CA GLU A 204 2.26 5.17 29.38
C GLU A 204 2.06 6.45 28.59
N GLU A 205 3.06 6.89 27.82
CA GLU A 205 2.95 8.05 26.93
C GLU A 205 1.92 7.85 25.80
N ILE A 206 1.87 6.64 25.19
CA ILE A 206 0.84 6.30 24.21
C ILE A 206 -0.55 6.40 24.87
N ASP A 207 -0.72 5.79 26.03
CA ASP A 207 -2.02 5.84 26.75
C ASP A 207 -2.40 7.28 27.09
N ALA A 208 -1.47 8.06 27.62
CA ALA A 208 -1.68 9.48 27.94
C ALA A 208 -2.14 10.31 26.73
N LEU A 209 -1.54 10.06 25.53
CA LEU A 209 -1.96 10.71 24.28
C LEU A 209 -3.43 10.39 23.96
N PHE A 210 -3.81 9.12 24.03
CA PHE A 210 -5.19 8.70 23.73
C PHE A 210 -6.20 9.22 24.76
N GLN A 211 -5.86 9.21 26.05
CA GLN A 211 -6.71 9.78 27.10
C GLN A 211 -6.88 11.29 26.92
N ALA A 212 -5.81 12.02 26.59
CA ALA A 212 -5.88 13.45 26.30
C ALA A 212 -6.78 13.74 25.08
N ALA A 213 -6.67 12.93 24.01
CA ALA A 213 -7.51 13.08 22.83
C ALA A 213 -9.00 12.79 23.13
N LYS A 214 -9.31 11.79 23.96
CA LYS A 214 -10.68 11.52 24.43
C LYS A 214 -11.23 12.68 25.25
N ALA A 215 -10.44 13.23 26.17
CA ALA A 215 -10.83 14.38 27.00
C ALA A 215 -11.06 15.64 26.13
N TYR A 216 -10.17 15.90 25.17
CA TYR A 216 -10.32 16.98 24.20
C TYR A 216 -11.64 16.88 23.42
N ARG A 217 -11.96 15.72 22.87
CA ARG A 217 -13.21 15.49 22.14
C ARG A 217 -14.45 15.73 23.01
N ALA A 218 -14.40 15.30 24.27
CA ALA A 218 -15.50 15.56 25.22
C ALA A 218 -15.66 17.06 25.47
N ALA A 219 -14.56 17.79 25.69
CA ALA A 219 -14.58 19.24 25.88
C ALA A 219 -15.10 19.97 24.63
N ARG A 220 -14.60 19.63 23.43
CA ARG A 220 -15.08 20.22 22.16
C ARG A 220 -16.56 19.96 21.90
N LYS A 221 -17.07 18.81 22.28
CA LYS A 221 -18.49 18.48 22.17
C LYS A 221 -19.36 19.33 23.16
N ALA A 222 -18.84 19.56 24.36
CA ALA A 222 -19.56 20.35 25.40
C ALA A 222 -19.51 21.83 25.12
N ASP A 223 -18.37 22.35 24.67
CA ASP A 223 -18.16 23.78 24.39
C ASP A 223 -17.26 23.92 23.11
N PRO A 224 -17.87 23.92 21.91
CA PRO A 224 -17.16 24.04 20.66
C PRO A 224 -16.39 25.36 20.48
N ASP A 225 -16.92 26.44 21.01
CA ASP A 225 -16.37 27.79 20.86
C ASP A 225 -15.33 28.12 21.92
N GLY A 226 -15.51 27.63 23.15
CA GLY A 226 -14.59 27.84 24.25
C GLY A 226 -13.40 26.89 24.30
N THR A 227 -13.42 25.77 23.54
CA THR A 227 -12.30 24.84 23.50
C THR A 227 -11.44 25.13 22.26
N PRO A 228 -10.18 25.59 22.39
CA PRO A 228 -9.30 25.84 21.25
C PRO A 228 -9.05 24.58 20.42
N SER A 229 -8.91 24.74 19.08
CA SER A 229 -8.57 23.62 18.18
C SER A 229 -7.14 23.15 18.42
N ASP A 230 -6.97 21.83 18.57
CA ASP A 230 -5.66 21.16 18.57
C ASP A 230 -5.66 20.10 17.46
N LEU A 231 -4.87 20.33 16.42
CA LEU A 231 -4.81 19.47 15.22
C LEU A 231 -4.40 18.04 15.54
N ARG A 232 -3.57 17.82 16.54
CA ARG A 232 -3.15 16.48 16.97
C ARG A 232 -4.34 15.65 17.44
N PHE A 233 -5.21 16.25 18.25
CA PHE A 233 -6.38 15.56 18.78
C PHE A 233 -7.55 15.52 17.81
N GLU A 234 -7.68 16.54 16.93
CA GLU A 234 -8.68 16.51 15.85
C GLU A 234 -8.41 15.34 14.90
N SER A 235 -7.16 15.12 14.51
CA SER A 235 -6.77 14.03 13.61
C SER A 235 -7.03 12.63 14.19
N MET A 236 -7.06 12.48 15.52
CA MET A 236 -7.36 11.22 16.18
C MET A 236 -8.86 10.85 16.18
N GLY A 237 -9.71 11.74 15.68
CA GLY A 237 -11.17 11.60 15.74
C GLY A 237 -11.69 10.31 15.10
N SER A 238 -11.23 9.95 13.90
CA SER A 238 -11.66 8.74 13.17
C SER A 238 -11.26 7.45 13.89
N VAL A 239 -10.04 7.39 14.44
CA VAL A 239 -9.56 6.24 15.22
C VAL A 239 -10.36 6.07 16.50
N LEU A 240 -10.63 7.16 17.22
CA LEU A 240 -11.41 7.15 18.47
C LEU A 240 -12.90 6.85 18.27
N ARG A 241 -13.41 6.91 17.02
CA ARG A 241 -14.76 6.45 16.66
C ARG A 241 -14.77 5.05 16.04
N ALA A 242 -13.61 4.38 16.02
CA ALA A 242 -13.42 3.09 15.36
C ALA A 242 -13.78 3.08 13.85
N GLU A 243 -13.72 4.25 13.19
CA GLU A 243 -13.94 4.41 11.75
C GLU A 243 -12.69 4.03 10.95
N THR A 244 -11.51 4.30 11.50
CA THR A 244 -10.22 3.88 10.95
C THR A 244 -9.43 3.06 11.97
N PRO A 245 -8.59 2.11 11.54
CA PRO A 245 -7.84 1.25 12.45
C PRO A 245 -6.66 1.96 13.11
N VAL A 246 -6.16 1.34 14.18
CA VAL A 246 -4.82 1.56 14.68
C VAL A 246 -3.89 0.45 14.15
N PHE A 247 -2.85 0.82 13.42
CA PHE A 247 -1.82 -0.08 12.95
C PHE A 247 -0.74 -0.27 14.01
N LEU A 248 -0.67 -1.46 14.59
CA LEU A 248 0.27 -1.81 15.64
C LEU A 248 1.49 -2.50 15.03
N GLU A 249 2.62 -1.80 14.95
CA GLU A 249 3.89 -2.42 14.54
C GLU A 249 4.51 -3.14 15.73
N LEU A 250 4.59 -4.47 15.63
CA LEU A 250 5.09 -5.33 16.70
C LEU A 250 5.81 -6.59 16.17
N SER A 251 6.61 -7.23 17.03
CA SER A 251 7.49 -8.34 16.62
C SER A 251 7.58 -9.49 17.61
N SER A 252 6.98 -9.37 18.80
CA SER A 252 7.01 -10.42 19.84
C SER A 252 5.61 -10.75 20.33
N ARG A 253 5.49 -11.89 21.03
CA ARG A 253 4.23 -12.32 21.65
C ARG A 253 3.80 -11.35 22.76
N GLU A 254 4.75 -10.93 23.58
CA GLU A 254 4.49 -10.00 24.70
C GLU A 254 3.91 -8.68 24.17
N GLN A 255 4.52 -8.13 23.10
CA GLN A 255 3.99 -6.94 22.44
C GLN A 255 2.58 -7.18 21.89
N ALA A 256 2.33 -8.33 21.26
CA ALA A 256 1.02 -8.62 20.68
C ALA A 256 -0.07 -8.72 21.77
N GLU A 257 0.20 -9.42 22.88
CA GLU A 257 -0.74 -9.53 23.98
C GLU A 257 -1.03 -8.18 24.65
N GLN A 258 0.00 -7.36 24.85
CA GLN A 258 -0.13 -6.04 25.46
C GLN A 258 -0.85 -5.04 24.53
N ALA A 259 -0.36 -4.90 23.30
CA ALA A 259 -0.85 -3.90 22.34
C ALA A 259 -2.29 -4.17 21.90
N ILE A 260 -2.63 -5.43 21.60
CA ILE A 260 -3.99 -5.79 21.18
C ILE A 260 -4.95 -5.60 22.35
N ARG A 261 -4.59 -6.00 23.56
CA ARG A 261 -5.40 -5.77 24.76
C ARG A 261 -5.64 -4.27 24.97
N TRP A 262 -4.56 -3.48 24.97
CA TRP A 262 -4.64 -2.02 25.10
C TRP A 262 -5.57 -1.40 24.07
N ALA A 263 -5.46 -1.81 22.79
CA ALA A 263 -6.32 -1.29 21.74
C ALA A 263 -7.80 -1.62 21.98
N LEU A 264 -8.11 -2.87 22.38
CA LEU A 264 -9.48 -3.30 22.65
C LEU A 264 -10.08 -2.61 23.89
N GLU A 265 -9.29 -2.44 24.96
CA GLU A 265 -9.70 -1.68 26.17
C GLU A 265 -9.98 -0.20 25.85
N ASN A 266 -9.34 0.34 24.83
CA ASN A 266 -9.59 1.69 24.33
C ASN A 266 -10.67 1.76 23.24
N GLU A 267 -11.36 0.64 22.92
CA GLU A 267 -12.43 0.54 21.91
C GLU A 267 -11.94 0.85 20.48
N LEU A 268 -10.64 0.56 20.19
CA LEU A 268 -10.01 0.76 18.90
C LEU A 268 -10.11 -0.50 18.03
N VAL A 269 -9.92 -0.35 16.72
CA VAL A 269 -9.82 -1.44 15.75
C VAL A 269 -8.35 -1.75 15.47
N PRO A 270 -7.72 -2.75 16.11
CA PRO A 270 -6.32 -3.05 15.86
C PRO A 270 -6.10 -3.79 14.54
N ARG A 271 -5.07 -3.40 13.79
CA ARG A 271 -4.45 -4.16 12.69
C ARG A 271 -2.96 -4.28 12.96
N VAL A 272 -2.40 -5.45 12.74
CA VAL A 272 -1.01 -5.72 13.12
C VAL A 272 -0.08 -5.65 11.91
N ILE A 273 0.97 -4.82 12.01
CA ILE A 273 2.12 -4.90 11.12
C ILE A 273 3.09 -5.88 11.77
N GLY A 274 3.06 -7.12 11.30
CA GLY A 274 3.79 -8.22 11.87
C GLY A 274 5.18 -8.41 11.30
N GLY A 275 5.99 -9.15 12.04
CA GLY A 275 7.32 -9.57 11.63
C GLY A 275 7.42 -11.08 11.40
N ARG A 276 8.65 -11.58 11.26
CA ARG A 276 8.98 -13.00 11.07
C ARG A 276 8.54 -13.92 12.21
N ASN A 277 8.16 -13.36 13.35
CA ASN A 277 7.78 -14.10 14.57
C ASN A 277 6.27 -14.26 14.75
N VAL A 278 5.45 -13.87 13.76
CA VAL A 278 3.98 -13.89 13.82
C VAL A 278 3.44 -15.25 14.28
N LEU A 279 4.05 -16.38 13.88
CA LEU A 279 3.62 -17.71 14.32
C LEU A 279 3.63 -17.91 15.84
N GLN A 280 4.34 -17.08 16.61
CA GLN A 280 4.39 -17.17 18.06
C GLN A 280 3.13 -16.63 18.76
N PHE A 281 2.31 -15.84 18.06
CA PHE A 281 1.13 -15.19 18.60
C PHE A 281 -0.12 -15.27 17.70
N THR A 282 -0.16 -16.28 16.82
CA THR A 282 -1.34 -16.53 15.96
C THR A 282 -2.62 -16.83 16.76
N ASP A 283 -2.47 -17.43 17.94
CA ASP A 283 -3.57 -17.68 18.89
C ASP A 283 -4.15 -16.36 19.44
N VAL A 284 -3.31 -15.35 19.67
CA VAL A 284 -3.74 -14.01 20.09
C VAL A 284 -4.50 -13.31 18.95
N LEU A 285 -3.94 -13.33 17.74
CA LEU A 285 -4.59 -12.75 16.56
C LEU A 285 -5.98 -13.38 16.30
N LYS A 286 -6.07 -14.71 16.34
CA LYS A 286 -7.35 -15.41 16.15
C LYS A 286 -8.37 -15.13 17.24
N ARG A 287 -7.94 -15.15 18.51
CA ARG A 287 -8.82 -14.90 19.66
C ARG A 287 -9.53 -13.56 19.55
N HIS A 288 -8.87 -12.57 19.00
CA HIS A 288 -9.36 -11.21 18.90
C HIS A 288 -9.77 -10.82 17.47
N ALA A 289 -9.76 -11.75 16.51
CA ALA A 289 -10.04 -11.54 15.10
C ALA A 289 -9.23 -10.38 14.48
N VAL A 290 -7.93 -10.29 14.84
CA VAL A 290 -7.04 -9.21 14.40
C VAL A 290 -6.31 -9.63 13.13
N MET A 291 -6.43 -8.83 12.09
CA MET A 291 -5.73 -9.01 10.83
C MET A 291 -4.25 -8.61 10.95
N VAL A 292 -3.37 -9.36 10.27
CA VAL A 292 -1.93 -9.10 10.26
C VAL A 292 -1.38 -8.98 8.84
N SER A 293 -0.55 -7.96 8.60
CA SER A 293 0.33 -7.93 7.42
C SER A 293 1.68 -8.55 7.75
N ILE A 294 2.20 -9.40 6.86
CA ILE A 294 3.51 -10.00 7.00
C ILE A 294 4.44 -9.53 5.90
N PRO A 295 5.73 -9.28 6.21
CA PRO A 295 6.71 -8.98 5.19
C PRO A 295 6.93 -10.22 4.30
N GLY A 296 7.39 -10.01 3.08
CA GLY A 296 7.64 -11.08 2.11
C GLY A 296 8.61 -12.17 2.59
N THR A 297 8.74 -13.17 1.76
CA THR A 297 9.38 -14.47 2.06
C THR A 297 10.90 -14.48 1.89
N HIS A 298 11.46 -13.67 0.97
CA HIS A 298 12.90 -13.64 0.65
C HIS A 298 13.73 -12.99 1.77
N ARG A 299 13.72 -13.62 2.94
CA ARG A 299 14.40 -13.15 4.14
C ARG A 299 15.04 -14.30 4.90
N LEU A 300 16.14 -14.01 5.58
CA LEU A 300 16.73 -14.97 6.51
C LEU A 300 15.85 -15.15 7.75
N PRO A 301 15.82 -16.33 8.35
CA PRO A 301 15.15 -16.56 9.62
C PRO A 301 15.58 -15.55 10.70
N GLY A 302 14.67 -15.17 11.57
CA GLY A 302 14.95 -14.25 12.68
C GLY A 302 15.85 -14.82 13.77
N ARG A 303 15.99 -16.14 13.82
CA ARG A 303 16.77 -16.89 14.81
C ARG A 303 17.62 -17.95 14.12
N ARG A 304 18.80 -18.21 14.64
CA ARG A 304 19.75 -19.18 14.08
C ARG A 304 19.31 -20.65 14.23
N ASP A 305 18.41 -20.93 15.18
CA ASP A 305 17.85 -22.25 15.45
C ASP A 305 16.64 -22.60 14.56
N ARG A 306 16.22 -21.69 13.68
CA ARG A 306 15.11 -21.92 12.77
C ARG A 306 15.60 -22.37 11.39
N SER A 307 14.81 -23.27 10.76
CA SER A 307 15.03 -23.66 9.38
C SER A 307 15.08 -22.44 8.46
N TYR A 308 15.96 -22.44 7.47
CA TYR A 308 16.00 -21.41 6.43
C TYR A 308 14.66 -21.32 5.65
N ARG A 309 13.89 -22.39 5.61
CA ARG A 309 12.58 -22.46 4.96
C ARG A 309 11.48 -21.73 5.75
N SER A 310 11.70 -21.44 7.03
CA SER A 310 10.66 -20.93 7.93
C SER A 310 10.01 -19.61 7.49
N THR A 311 10.71 -18.78 6.70
CA THR A 311 10.15 -17.54 6.16
C THR A 311 9.32 -17.79 4.91
N TYR A 312 9.67 -18.78 4.12
CA TYR A 312 8.94 -19.19 2.92
C TYR A 312 7.66 -19.97 3.26
N GLU A 313 7.70 -20.77 4.33
CA GLU A 313 6.58 -21.58 4.82
C GLU A 313 5.61 -20.76 5.70
N LEU A 314 5.98 -19.56 6.16
CA LEU A 314 5.17 -18.72 7.02
C LEU A 314 3.78 -18.42 6.44
N PRO A 315 3.61 -18.01 5.17
CA PRO A 315 2.30 -17.73 4.60
C PRO A 315 1.36 -18.94 4.62
N ALA A 316 1.84 -20.11 4.17
CA ALA A 316 1.07 -21.35 4.21
C ALA A 316 0.66 -21.75 5.62
N ALA A 317 1.56 -21.58 6.61
CA ALA A 317 1.26 -21.86 8.00
C ALA A 317 0.24 -20.89 8.63
N LEU A 318 0.14 -19.64 8.16
CA LEU A 318 -0.90 -18.71 8.59
C LEU A 318 -2.25 -19.08 7.99
N GLU A 319 -2.27 -19.44 6.70
CA GLU A 319 -3.47 -19.91 6.00
C GLU A 319 -4.04 -21.17 6.66
N GLU A 320 -3.21 -22.19 6.88
CA GLU A 320 -3.59 -23.45 7.57
C GLU A 320 -4.18 -23.18 8.97
N ARG A 321 -3.65 -22.21 9.69
CA ARG A 321 -4.15 -21.84 11.01
C ARG A 321 -5.40 -20.97 10.97
N GLY A 322 -5.86 -20.55 9.80
CA GLY A 322 -7.02 -19.67 9.65
C GLY A 322 -6.81 -18.30 10.31
N VAL A 323 -5.60 -17.75 10.21
CA VAL A 323 -5.31 -16.38 10.60
C VAL A 323 -5.73 -15.47 9.47
N ASP A 324 -6.30 -14.32 9.77
CA ASP A 324 -6.58 -13.29 8.78
C ASP A 324 -5.30 -12.49 8.48
N TRP A 325 -4.80 -12.56 7.24
CA TRP A 325 -3.50 -12.01 6.90
C TRP A 325 -3.42 -11.49 5.47
N CYS A 326 -2.43 -10.62 5.22
CA CYS A 326 -1.99 -10.22 3.88
C CYS A 326 -0.47 -10.21 3.81
N MET A 327 0.07 -10.32 2.59
CA MET A 327 1.50 -10.19 2.34
C MET A 327 1.84 -8.77 1.87
N THR A 328 2.99 -8.30 2.31
CA THR A 328 3.55 -7.00 1.90
C THR A 328 5.07 -7.13 1.72
N MET A 329 5.70 -6.03 1.33
CA MET A 329 7.15 -5.90 1.37
C MET A 329 7.60 -5.34 2.73
N PRO A 330 8.88 -5.49 3.10
CA PRO A 330 9.42 -4.74 4.23
C PRO A 330 9.23 -3.25 4.05
N ILE A 331 8.72 -2.56 5.06
CA ILE A 331 8.65 -1.10 5.06
C ILE A 331 10.07 -0.54 4.81
N GLY A 332 10.19 0.46 3.93
CA GLY A 332 11.47 1.03 3.53
C GLY A 332 12.15 0.31 2.35
N ALA A 333 11.57 -0.77 1.81
CA ALA A 333 12.10 -1.47 0.64
C ALA A 333 11.45 -1.00 -0.69
N SER A 334 11.28 0.32 -0.90
CA SER A 334 10.60 0.89 -2.07
C SER A 334 11.15 0.39 -3.40
N ALA A 335 12.48 0.24 -3.54
CA ALA A 335 13.12 -0.32 -4.72
C ALA A 335 12.70 -1.76 -5.06
N ASN A 336 12.25 -2.51 -4.06
CA ASN A 336 11.84 -3.92 -4.19
C ASN A 336 10.31 -4.08 -4.27
N ALA A 337 9.53 -3.02 -4.22
CA ALA A 337 8.07 -3.06 -4.28
C ALA A 337 7.55 -3.89 -5.46
N ARG A 338 8.22 -3.79 -6.61
CA ARG A 338 7.96 -4.58 -7.83
C ARG A 338 8.04 -6.10 -7.64
N ASN A 339 8.68 -6.57 -6.58
CA ASN A 339 8.90 -8.00 -6.34
C ASN A 339 7.76 -8.65 -5.54
N LEU A 340 6.67 -7.94 -5.24
CA LEU A 340 5.58 -8.43 -4.42
C LEU A 340 5.02 -9.78 -4.92
N ALA A 341 4.80 -9.91 -6.23
CA ALA A 341 4.34 -11.17 -6.83
C ALA A 341 5.36 -12.31 -6.63
N TYR A 342 6.67 -12.02 -6.70
CA TYR A 342 7.70 -13.03 -6.52
C TYR A 342 7.86 -13.49 -5.07
N GLU A 343 7.55 -12.62 -4.11
CA GLU A 343 7.44 -13.01 -2.69
C GLU A 343 6.29 -14.02 -2.49
N ALA A 344 5.15 -13.77 -3.14
CA ALA A 344 4.01 -14.69 -3.13
C ALA A 344 4.32 -15.99 -3.89
N ALA A 345 5.00 -15.93 -5.05
CA ALA A 345 5.44 -17.09 -5.81
C ALA A 345 6.33 -18.02 -4.97
N ALA A 346 7.24 -17.46 -4.18
CA ALA A 346 8.08 -18.24 -3.28
C ALA A 346 7.25 -18.95 -2.18
N ALA A 347 6.18 -18.33 -1.68
CA ALA A 347 5.25 -18.98 -0.74
C ALA A 347 4.49 -20.14 -1.40
N ILE A 348 4.05 -19.98 -2.67
CA ILE A 348 3.40 -21.04 -3.44
C ILE A 348 4.34 -22.25 -3.58
N ALA A 349 5.60 -22.02 -3.93
CA ALA A 349 6.62 -23.07 -4.00
C ALA A 349 6.85 -23.80 -2.65
N HIS A 350 6.37 -23.22 -1.54
CA HIS A 350 6.49 -23.78 -0.20
C HIS A 350 5.13 -24.12 0.44
N GLY A 351 4.12 -24.38 -0.38
CA GLY A 351 2.87 -25.00 0.06
C GLY A 351 1.67 -24.06 0.22
N LEU A 352 1.79 -22.79 -0.13
CA LEU A 352 0.64 -21.90 -0.20
C LEU A 352 -0.15 -22.16 -1.49
N ASP A 353 -1.47 -22.18 -1.42
CA ASP A 353 -2.35 -22.23 -2.59
C ASP A 353 -2.22 -20.96 -3.44
N GLU A 354 -2.29 -21.08 -4.79
CA GLU A 354 -2.07 -19.95 -5.70
C GLU A 354 -3.13 -18.85 -5.54
N GLU A 355 -4.40 -19.24 -5.40
CA GLU A 355 -5.47 -18.26 -5.22
C GLU A 355 -5.42 -17.60 -3.83
N ALA A 356 -4.98 -18.33 -2.81
CA ALA A 356 -4.70 -17.74 -1.49
C ALA A 356 -3.52 -16.76 -1.56
N ALA A 357 -2.49 -17.08 -2.34
CA ALA A 357 -1.37 -16.17 -2.58
C ALA A 357 -1.83 -14.89 -3.29
N LEU A 358 -2.63 -15.00 -4.35
CA LEU A 358 -3.21 -13.86 -5.06
C LEU A 358 -4.08 -13.02 -4.11
N ARG A 359 -5.00 -13.64 -3.37
CA ARG A 359 -5.85 -12.96 -2.39
C ARG A 359 -5.04 -12.18 -1.37
N SER A 360 -3.90 -12.73 -0.93
CA SER A 360 -3.04 -12.10 0.10
C SER A 360 -2.43 -10.78 -0.33
N ILE A 361 -2.21 -10.57 -1.64
CA ILE A 361 -1.61 -9.38 -2.24
C ILE A 361 -2.61 -8.55 -3.06
N THR A 362 -3.91 -8.84 -2.93
CA THR A 362 -5.00 -8.13 -3.61
C THR A 362 -6.10 -7.79 -2.60
N GLN A 363 -7.16 -8.60 -2.49
CA GLN A 363 -8.30 -8.34 -1.60
C GLN A 363 -7.89 -8.20 -0.13
N SER A 364 -7.08 -9.13 0.40
CA SER A 364 -6.68 -9.08 1.81
C SER A 364 -5.84 -7.83 2.11
N ALA A 365 -4.94 -7.45 1.19
CA ALA A 365 -4.13 -6.23 1.33
C ALA A 365 -5.00 -4.96 1.24
N ALA A 366 -5.99 -4.92 0.33
CA ALA A 366 -6.96 -3.82 0.25
C ALA A 366 -7.78 -3.70 1.54
N ARG A 367 -8.25 -4.83 2.09
CA ARG A 367 -8.95 -4.88 3.39
C ARG A 367 -8.07 -4.46 4.55
N PHE A 368 -6.77 -4.80 4.53
CA PHE A 368 -5.82 -4.32 5.53
C PHE A 368 -5.68 -2.80 5.51
N LEU A 369 -5.88 -2.16 4.37
CA LEU A 369 -5.84 -0.71 4.21
C LEU A 369 -7.21 -0.01 4.39
N GLY A 370 -8.33 -0.78 4.37
CA GLY A 370 -9.68 -0.22 4.44
C GLY A 370 -10.19 0.34 3.12
N VAL A 371 -9.68 -0.15 1.99
CA VAL A 371 -10.05 0.29 0.62
C VAL A 371 -10.62 -0.84 -0.23
N GLU A 372 -11.06 -1.93 0.39
CA GLU A 372 -11.59 -3.11 -0.28
C GLU A 372 -12.91 -2.89 -1.02
N ASP A 373 -13.65 -1.87 -0.68
CA ASP A 373 -14.85 -1.42 -1.40
C ASP A 373 -14.52 -0.74 -2.74
N ARG A 374 -13.28 -0.30 -2.92
CA ARG A 374 -12.80 0.42 -4.10
C ARG A 374 -11.91 -0.41 -5.02
N VAL A 375 -11.02 -1.23 -4.46
CA VAL A 375 -9.97 -1.97 -5.18
C VAL A 375 -9.75 -3.37 -4.58
N GLY A 376 -8.85 -4.14 -5.18
CA GLY A 376 -8.41 -5.45 -4.67
C GLY A 376 -9.13 -6.65 -5.24
N THR A 377 -10.23 -6.47 -5.97
CA THR A 377 -10.91 -7.54 -6.71
C THR A 377 -11.46 -7.03 -8.06
N VAL A 378 -11.65 -7.96 -9.00
CA VAL A 378 -12.30 -7.69 -10.30
C VAL A 378 -13.80 -7.93 -10.15
N GLU A 379 -14.53 -6.91 -9.67
CA GLU A 379 -15.96 -6.97 -9.40
C GLU A 379 -16.68 -5.69 -9.84
N PRO A 380 -17.95 -5.80 -10.27
CA PRO A 380 -18.76 -4.63 -10.61
C PRO A 380 -18.84 -3.61 -9.45
N GLY A 381 -18.76 -2.32 -9.77
CA GLY A 381 -18.77 -1.21 -8.82
C GLY A 381 -17.40 -0.77 -8.33
N LYS A 382 -16.37 -1.61 -8.42
CA LYS A 382 -14.99 -1.25 -8.05
C LYS A 382 -14.26 -0.48 -9.15
N GLN A 383 -13.17 0.14 -8.79
CA GLN A 383 -12.30 0.82 -9.76
C GLN A 383 -11.69 -0.22 -10.72
N ALA A 384 -11.54 0.13 -11.98
CA ALA A 384 -10.90 -0.69 -12.99
C ALA A 384 -9.36 -0.69 -12.82
N THR A 385 -8.91 -0.88 -11.60
CA THR A 385 -7.51 -1.03 -11.23
C THR A 385 -7.13 -2.50 -11.46
N LEU A 386 -6.76 -2.80 -12.70
CA LEU A 386 -6.49 -4.16 -13.16
C LEU A 386 -5.34 -4.19 -14.16
N PHE A 387 -4.78 -5.36 -14.41
CA PHE A 387 -3.81 -5.59 -15.47
C PHE A 387 -4.13 -6.85 -16.27
N LEU A 388 -3.68 -6.84 -17.53
CA LEU A 388 -3.79 -7.96 -18.46
C LEU A 388 -2.43 -8.57 -18.65
N SER A 389 -2.33 -9.91 -18.64
CA SER A 389 -1.10 -10.64 -18.85
C SER A 389 -1.30 -11.87 -19.73
N ASP A 390 -0.21 -12.46 -20.20
CA ASP A 390 -0.24 -13.70 -20.99
C ASP A 390 -0.04 -14.98 -20.14
N GLY A 391 -0.02 -14.83 -18.80
CA GLY A 391 0.12 -15.94 -17.86
C GLY A 391 -0.01 -15.51 -16.41
N SER A 392 0.45 -16.38 -15.50
CA SER A 392 0.43 -16.12 -14.05
C SER A 392 1.42 -15.02 -13.66
N PRO A 393 1.07 -14.06 -12.79
CA PRO A 393 1.99 -13.04 -12.30
C PRO A 393 3.08 -13.61 -11.38
N PHE A 394 2.95 -14.87 -11.01
CA PHE A 394 3.91 -15.61 -10.20
C PHE A 394 5.02 -16.28 -11.03
N ASP A 395 4.87 -16.27 -12.36
CA ASP A 395 5.88 -16.78 -13.28
C ASP A 395 6.75 -15.63 -13.83
N LEU A 396 8.07 -15.77 -13.71
CA LEU A 396 9.05 -14.77 -14.18
C LEU A 396 9.03 -14.55 -15.71
N THR A 397 8.47 -15.49 -16.48
CA THR A 397 8.39 -15.42 -17.94
C THR A 397 7.15 -14.70 -18.46
N THR A 398 6.16 -14.47 -17.61
CA THR A 398 4.89 -13.78 -17.93
C THR A 398 5.13 -12.30 -18.32
N LYS A 399 4.37 -11.84 -19.32
CA LYS A 399 4.41 -10.47 -19.86
C LYS A 399 3.08 -9.77 -19.64
#